data_730758349cd9e8c3c88a86fde22a971f
#
_entry.id   730758349cd9e8c3c88a86fde22a971f
#
_cell.length_a   1.000
_cell.length_b   1.000
_cell.length_c   1.000
_cell.angle_alpha   90.00
_cell.angle_beta   90.00
_cell.angle_gamma   90.00
#
_symmetry.space_group_name_H-M   'P 1'
#
loop_
_entity.id
_entity.type
_entity.pdbx_description
1 polymer ?
#
loop_
_entity_poly.entity_id
_entity_poly.type
_entity_poly.pdbx_seq_one_letter_code
_entity_poly.pdbx_strand_id
1 'polypeptide(L)'
;PIERIDQKLKAIEQTIRSYTNNNFQNRKIRSAGVVSSSKLNVINKLYGLSIGDTVQITESMFNDGLYTVKGIEENTIVLDKELIDEGHILITKVEYPDDVIECCINLCEWEVKNRGKVGIKAETLSRHSVTYFDQDASNQMNGYPVSLLGCLKPYRKARC
;
A
#
# COMPACT_ATOMS: atom_id res chain seq x y z
N PRO A 1 -10.41 14.01 -10.34
CA PRO A 1 -11.17 13.50 -9.21
C PRO A 1 -10.88 12.03 -8.89
N ILE A 2 -11.26 11.04 -9.70
CA ILE A 2 -11.02 9.60 -9.38
C ILE A 2 -9.52 9.27 -9.37
N GLU A 3 -8.77 9.69 -10.39
CA GLU A 3 -7.31 9.53 -10.47
C GLU A 3 -6.57 10.08 -9.25
N ARG A 4 -7.06 11.19 -8.69
CA ARG A 4 -6.48 11.79 -7.49
C ARG A 4 -6.75 10.97 -6.24
N ILE A 5 -7.87 10.27 -6.16
CA ILE A 5 -8.20 9.36 -5.07
C ILE A 5 -7.27 8.15 -5.13
N ASP A 6 -7.08 7.55 -6.29
CA ASP A 6 -6.18 6.41 -6.48
C ASP A 6 -4.73 6.75 -6.14
N GLN A 7 -4.27 7.95 -6.53
CA GLN A 7 -2.94 8.43 -6.15
C GLN A 7 -2.79 8.59 -4.63
N LYS A 8 -3.82 9.09 -3.95
CA LYS A 8 -3.81 9.22 -2.49
C LYS A 8 -3.80 7.86 -1.79
N LEU A 9 -4.61 6.91 -2.25
CA LEU A 9 -4.62 5.56 -1.70
C LEU A 9 -3.24 4.90 -1.83
N LYS A 10 -2.59 5.01 -3.00
CA LYS A 10 -1.22 4.52 -3.21
C LYS A 10 -0.20 5.20 -2.28
N ALA A 11 -0.33 6.50 -2.06
CA ALA A 11 0.53 7.24 -1.14
C ALA A 11 0.36 6.79 0.32
N ILE A 12 -0.88 6.54 0.76
CA ILE A 12 -1.18 6.03 2.10
C ILE A 12 -0.64 4.59 2.24
N GLU A 13 -0.86 3.73 1.26
CA GLU A 13 -0.30 2.38 1.23
C GLU A 13 1.22 2.41 1.38
N GLN A 14 1.90 3.25 0.61
CA GLN A 14 3.34 3.43 0.71
C GLN A 14 3.78 3.94 2.09
N THR A 15 3.01 4.86 2.69
CA THR A 15 3.25 5.36 4.05
C THR A 15 3.15 4.23 5.07
N ILE A 16 2.11 3.38 5.00
CA ILE A 16 1.92 2.22 5.87
C ILE A 16 3.11 1.26 5.75
N ARG A 17 3.51 0.91 4.53
CA ARG A 17 4.63 0.00 4.25
C ARG A 17 5.96 0.57 4.77
N SER A 18 6.22 1.86 4.54
CA SER A 18 7.43 2.55 5.02
C SER A 18 7.46 2.65 6.55
N TYR A 19 6.33 3.00 7.17
CA TYR A 19 6.22 3.11 8.62
C TYR A 19 6.43 1.77 9.32
N THR A 20 5.86 0.70 8.77
CA THR A 20 5.97 -0.64 9.34
C THR A 20 7.25 -1.38 8.93
N ASN A 21 7.99 -0.86 7.93
CA ASN A 21 9.07 -1.59 7.27
C ASN A 21 8.62 -3.03 6.88
N ASN A 22 7.38 -3.15 6.41
CA ASN A 22 6.73 -4.43 6.14
C ASN A 22 6.05 -4.39 4.76
N ASN A 23 6.40 -5.35 3.92
CA ASN A 23 5.83 -5.47 2.58
C ASN A 23 4.53 -6.28 2.57
N PHE A 24 4.06 -6.77 3.72
CA PHE A 24 2.84 -7.58 3.86
C PHE A 24 2.76 -8.75 2.87
N GLN A 25 3.90 -9.35 2.59
CA GLN A 25 4.00 -10.47 1.68
C GLN A 25 3.51 -11.76 2.34
N ASN A 26 2.53 -12.42 1.72
CA ASN A 26 2.17 -13.79 2.05
C ASN A 26 3.11 -14.77 1.33
N ARG A 27 4.19 -15.17 2.01
CA ARG A 27 5.24 -16.04 1.44
C ARG A 27 4.76 -17.45 1.10
N LYS A 28 3.57 -17.85 1.53
CA LYS A 28 2.97 -19.14 1.14
C LYS A 28 2.46 -19.12 -0.31
N ILE A 29 2.17 -17.91 -0.84
CA ILE A 29 1.68 -17.70 -2.21
C ILE A 29 2.75 -16.94 -2.98
N ARG A 30 3.76 -17.67 -3.42
CA ARG A 30 4.97 -17.16 -4.07
C ARG A 30 5.46 -18.13 -5.14
N SER A 31 5.92 -17.61 -6.26
CA SER A 31 6.58 -18.39 -7.31
C SER A 31 7.65 -17.54 -8.01
N ALA A 32 8.69 -18.21 -8.48
CA ALA A 32 9.54 -17.66 -9.52
C ALA A 32 8.80 -17.71 -10.86
N GLY A 33 9.18 -16.85 -11.78
CA GLY A 33 8.59 -16.78 -13.11
C GLY A 33 9.48 -16.09 -14.11
N VAL A 34 9.01 -16.04 -15.33
CA VAL A 34 9.62 -15.32 -16.46
C VAL A 34 8.59 -14.40 -17.09
N VAL A 35 9.02 -13.27 -17.60
CA VAL A 35 8.19 -12.38 -18.39
C VAL A 35 8.51 -12.58 -19.86
N SER A 36 7.51 -12.87 -20.65
CA SER A 36 7.62 -13.01 -22.08
C SER A 36 6.39 -12.47 -22.78
N SER A 37 6.58 -11.60 -23.77
CA SER A 37 5.51 -10.89 -24.48
C SER A 37 4.57 -10.15 -23.52
N SER A 38 5.16 -9.45 -22.53
CA SER A 38 4.47 -8.70 -21.48
C SER A 38 3.53 -9.54 -20.60
N LYS A 39 3.62 -10.88 -20.66
CA LYS A 39 2.88 -11.80 -19.81
C LYS A 39 3.82 -12.47 -18.81
N LEU A 40 3.35 -12.62 -17.58
CA LEU A 40 4.09 -13.29 -16.53
C LEU A 40 3.72 -14.76 -16.50
N ASN A 41 4.70 -15.63 -16.76
CA ASN A 41 4.57 -17.07 -16.68
C ASN A 41 5.26 -17.56 -15.40
N VAL A 42 4.50 -18.13 -14.47
CA VAL A 42 5.00 -18.64 -13.19
C VAL A 42 5.38 -20.11 -13.30
N ILE A 43 6.46 -20.49 -12.60
CA ILE A 43 6.94 -21.89 -12.59
C ILE A 43 5.95 -22.78 -11.85
N ASN A 44 5.45 -22.31 -10.71
CA ASN A 44 4.49 -23.04 -9.89
C ASN A 44 3.16 -22.31 -9.85
N LYS A 45 2.06 -23.01 -10.05
CA LYS A 45 0.73 -22.45 -9.94
C LYS A 45 0.52 -21.85 -8.55
N LEU A 46 0.06 -20.60 -8.52
CA LEU A 46 -0.18 -19.86 -7.28
C LEU A 46 -1.60 -20.13 -6.77
N TYR A 47 -1.75 -21.20 -6.00
CA TYR A 47 -3.01 -21.50 -5.32
C TYR A 47 -3.31 -20.41 -4.28
N GLY A 48 -4.53 -19.89 -4.30
CA GLY A 48 -4.96 -18.79 -3.42
C GLY A 48 -4.70 -17.38 -3.98
N LEU A 49 -4.26 -17.28 -5.24
CA LEU A 49 -4.25 -16.03 -5.97
C LEU A 49 -5.54 -15.88 -6.76
N SER A 50 -6.15 -14.70 -6.72
CA SER A 50 -7.40 -14.36 -7.39
C SER A 50 -7.27 -13.08 -8.21
N ILE A 51 -8.17 -12.89 -9.18
CA ILE A 51 -8.29 -11.62 -9.91
C ILE A 51 -8.66 -10.52 -8.91
N GLY A 52 -7.98 -9.38 -8.99
CA GLY A 52 -8.12 -8.26 -8.07
C GLY A 52 -7.11 -8.26 -6.91
N ASP A 53 -6.43 -9.39 -6.67
CA ASP A 53 -5.38 -9.44 -5.64
C ASP A 53 -4.19 -8.53 -6.00
N THR A 54 -3.55 -8.00 -4.96
CA THR A 54 -2.27 -7.29 -5.09
C THR A 54 -1.12 -8.27 -5.00
N VAL A 55 -0.17 -8.13 -5.92
CA VAL A 55 1.07 -8.90 -5.92
C VAL A 55 2.28 -7.97 -5.96
N GLN A 56 3.38 -8.43 -5.42
CA GLN A 56 4.66 -7.76 -5.50
C GLN A 56 5.62 -8.60 -6.35
N ILE A 57 6.22 -7.96 -7.36
CA ILE A 57 7.36 -8.51 -8.09
C ILE A 57 8.63 -7.99 -7.41
N THR A 58 9.57 -8.88 -7.20
CA THR A 58 10.91 -8.64 -6.65
C THR A 58 11.93 -9.49 -7.40
N GLU A 59 13.21 -9.26 -7.15
CA GLU A 59 14.32 -9.94 -7.84
C GLU A 59 14.28 -9.76 -9.37
N SER A 60 13.73 -8.64 -9.81
CA SER A 60 13.61 -8.23 -11.19
C SER A 60 14.59 -7.09 -11.48
N MET A 61 15.09 -7.00 -12.69
CA MET A 61 15.90 -5.88 -13.12
C MET A 61 15.03 -4.69 -13.53
N PHE A 62 13.83 -4.95 -14.09
CA PHE A 62 13.00 -3.91 -14.70
C PHE A 62 11.58 -3.84 -14.13
N ASN A 63 11.08 -4.90 -13.51
CA ASN A 63 9.67 -5.05 -13.16
C ASN A 63 9.39 -5.02 -11.65
N ASP A 64 10.37 -4.66 -10.81
CA ASP A 64 10.13 -4.57 -9.36
C ASP A 64 9.00 -3.59 -9.06
N GLY A 65 8.02 -4.00 -8.26
CA GLY A 65 6.90 -3.16 -7.90
C GLY A 65 5.65 -3.88 -7.43
N LEU A 66 4.59 -3.10 -7.24
CA LEU A 66 3.25 -3.57 -6.91
C LEU A 66 2.36 -3.56 -8.14
N TYR A 67 1.59 -4.61 -8.28
CA TYR A 67 0.68 -4.85 -9.40
C TYR A 67 -0.64 -5.43 -8.92
N THR A 68 -1.69 -5.23 -9.70
CA THR A 68 -2.99 -5.87 -9.48
C THR A 68 -3.20 -6.96 -10.52
N VAL A 69 -3.65 -8.13 -10.08
CA VAL A 69 -3.96 -9.26 -10.96
C VAL A 69 -5.23 -8.95 -11.75
N LYS A 70 -5.13 -8.99 -13.07
CA LYS A 70 -6.26 -8.77 -14.01
C LYS A 70 -6.79 -10.06 -14.63
N GLY A 71 -5.94 -11.07 -14.72
CA GLY A 71 -6.32 -12.38 -15.28
C GLY A 71 -5.35 -13.47 -14.82
N ILE A 72 -5.86 -14.69 -14.77
CA ILE A 72 -5.08 -15.90 -14.45
C ILE A 72 -5.50 -16.99 -15.43
N GLU A 73 -4.55 -17.45 -16.23
CA GLU A 73 -4.73 -18.53 -17.21
C GLU A 73 -3.67 -19.60 -16.92
N GLU A 74 -4.06 -20.68 -16.26
CA GLU A 74 -3.16 -21.76 -15.82
C GLU A 74 -1.94 -21.23 -15.03
N ASN A 75 -0.80 -21.10 -15.69
CA ASN A 75 0.44 -20.57 -15.11
C ASN A 75 0.78 -19.16 -15.63
N THR A 76 -0.10 -18.53 -16.41
CA THR A 76 0.10 -17.19 -16.93
C THR A 76 -0.73 -16.21 -16.12
N ILE A 77 -0.09 -15.14 -15.64
CA ILE A 77 -0.73 -14.08 -14.87
C ILE A 77 -0.68 -12.79 -15.69
N VAL A 78 -1.85 -12.18 -15.86
CA VAL A 78 -1.99 -10.87 -16.50
C VAL A 78 -2.11 -9.81 -15.41
N LEU A 79 -1.27 -8.79 -15.47
CA LEU A 79 -1.21 -7.70 -14.51
C LEU A 79 -1.80 -6.41 -15.08
N ASP A 80 -2.02 -5.42 -14.22
CA ASP A 80 -2.60 -4.12 -14.54
C ASP A 80 -1.66 -3.18 -15.29
N LYS A 81 -0.36 -3.51 -15.37
CA LYS A 81 0.66 -2.76 -16.09
C LYS A 81 1.44 -3.67 -17.01
N GLU A 82 1.93 -3.13 -18.11
CA GLU A 82 2.84 -3.83 -19.01
C GLU A 82 4.15 -4.16 -18.29
N LEU A 83 4.67 -5.34 -18.59
CA LEU A 83 5.93 -5.84 -18.08
C LEU A 83 6.97 -5.85 -19.20
N ILE A 84 8.21 -5.63 -18.82
CA ILE A 84 9.37 -5.78 -19.71
C ILE A 84 9.82 -7.25 -19.68
N ASP A 85 10.10 -7.83 -20.83
CA ASP A 85 10.53 -9.21 -20.95
C ASP A 85 11.81 -9.45 -20.16
N GLU A 86 11.77 -10.49 -19.30
CA GLU A 86 12.85 -10.79 -18.36
C GLU A 86 12.86 -12.28 -17.99
N GLY A 87 14.07 -12.85 -17.89
CA GLY A 87 14.28 -14.28 -17.70
C GLY A 87 14.08 -14.76 -16.25
N HIS A 88 14.00 -13.86 -15.28
CA HIS A 88 13.77 -14.23 -13.87
C HIS A 88 13.08 -13.11 -13.13
N ILE A 89 12.02 -13.45 -12.41
CA ILE A 89 11.37 -12.59 -11.41
C ILE A 89 10.84 -13.47 -10.27
N LEU A 90 10.58 -12.85 -9.14
CA LEU A 90 9.88 -13.47 -8.03
C LEU A 90 8.56 -12.72 -7.77
N ILE A 91 7.43 -13.41 -7.92
CA ILE A 91 6.11 -12.86 -7.61
C ILE A 91 5.61 -13.39 -6.26
N THR A 92 5.07 -12.50 -5.44
CA THR A 92 4.52 -12.85 -4.12
C THR A 92 3.19 -12.10 -3.92
N LYS A 93 2.15 -12.82 -3.44
CA LYS A 93 0.89 -12.17 -3.04
C LYS A 93 1.14 -11.21 -1.88
N VAL A 94 0.54 -10.02 -1.96
CA VAL A 94 0.47 -9.05 -0.86
C VAL A 94 -0.88 -9.18 -0.19
N GLU A 95 -0.89 -9.27 1.13
CA GLU A 95 -2.10 -9.49 1.91
C GLU A 95 -2.05 -8.65 3.18
N TYR A 96 -2.96 -7.68 3.26
CA TYR A 96 -3.06 -6.80 4.42
C TYR A 96 -4.04 -7.39 5.44
N PRO A 97 -3.68 -7.45 6.74
CA PRO A 97 -4.62 -7.75 7.81
C PRO A 97 -5.77 -6.73 7.88
N ASP A 98 -6.94 -7.16 8.33
CA ASP A 98 -8.15 -6.34 8.35
C ASP A 98 -7.98 -5.06 9.20
N ASP A 99 -7.25 -5.11 10.29
CA ASP A 99 -6.95 -3.95 11.14
C ASP A 99 -5.99 -2.95 10.44
N VAL A 100 -5.12 -3.41 9.54
CA VAL A 100 -4.29 -2.54 8.69
C VAL A 100 -5.16 -1.87 7.62
N ILE A 101 -6.14 -2.59 7.06
CA ILE A 101 -7.11 -2.04 6.12
C ILE A 101 -7.95 -0.95 6.80
N GLU A 102 -8.46 -1.22 7.99
CA GLU A 102 -9.21 -0.25 8.80
C GLU A 102 -8.36 0.98 9.12
N CYS A 103 -7.08 0.79 9.45
CA CYS A 103 -6.13 1.87 9.64
C CYS A 103 -5.98 2.74 8.38
N CYS A 104 -5.91 2.12 7.21
CA CYS A 104 -5.84 2.82 5.94
C CYS A 104 -7.11 3.68 5.71
N ILE A 105 -8.29 3.14 6.00
CA ILE A 105 -9.57 3.87 5.90
C ILE A 105 -9.56 5.10 6.83
N ASN A 106 -9.13 4.95 8.08
CA ASN A 106 -9.04 6.04 9.04
C ASN A 106 -8.07 7.15 8.58
N LEU A 107 -6.94 6.77 7.97
CA LEU A 107 -5.99 7.72 7.38
C LEU A 107 -6.62 8.47 6.17
N CYS A 108 -7.37 7.77 5.32
CA CYS A 108 -8.10 8.38 4.21
C CYS A 108 -9.14 9.39 4.70
N GLU A 109 -9.91 9.03 5.71
CA GLU A 109 -10.90 9.92 6.31
C GLU A 109 -10.25 11.18 6.92
N TRP A 110 -9.14 10.98 7.61
CA TRP A 110 -8.38 12.11 8.17
C TRP A 110 -7.89 13.05 7.06
N GLU A 111 -7.36 12.52 5.96
CA GLU A 111 -6.95 13.30 4.79
C GLU A 111 -8.08 14.17 4.26
N VAL A 112 -9.26 13.59 4.08
CA VAL A 112 -10.42 14.30 3.54
C VAL A 112 -10.88 15.40 4.50
N LYS A 113 -10.92 15.11 5.82
CA LYS A 113 -11.48 16.02 6.83
C LYS A 113 -10.51 17.13 7.25
N ASN A 114 -9.21 16.86 7.28
CA ASN A 114 -8.26 17.70 8.01
C ASN A 114 -7.12 18.28 7.16
N ARG A 115 -6.83 17.78 5.98
CA ARG A 115 -5.70 18.27 5.18
C ARG A 115 -5.82 19.77 4.83
N GLY A 116 -7.00 20.27 4.59
CA GLY A 116 -7.24 21.70 4.34
C GLY A 116 -7.03 22.61 5.57
N LYS A 117 -6.91 22.01 6.76
CA LYS A 117 -6.78 22.70 8.05
C LYS A 117 -5.39 22.55 8.68
N VAL A 118 -4.46 21.97 7.93
CA VAL A 118 -3.05 21.80 8.37
C VAL A 118 -2.44 23.19 8.63
N GLY A 119 -1.89 23.37 9.83
CA GLY A 119 -1.30 24.65 10.26
C GLY A 119 -2.27 25.60 10.97
N ILE A 120 -3.57 25.29 11.04
CA ILE A 120 -4.54 26.09 11.82
C ILE A 120 -4.60 25.49 13.24
N LYS A 121 -4.13 26.24 14.25
CA LYS A 121 -4.16 25.81 15.66
C LYS A 121 -5.55 25.99 16.30
N ALA A 122 -6.25 27.03 15.95
CA ALA A 122 -7.58 27.31 16.47
C ALA A 122 -8.38 28.16 15.48
N GLU A 123 -9.67 27.93 15.44
CA GLU A 123 -10.62 28.73 14.68
C GLU A 123 -11.75 29.18 15.62
N THR A 124 -12.03 30.49 15.66
CA THR A 124 -13.09 31.06 16.50
C THR A 124 -14.14 31.67 15.61
N LEU A 125 -15.31 31.09 15.60
CA LEU A 125 -16.49 31.63 14.91
C LEU A 125 -17.54 32.05 15.95
N SER A 126 -17.66 33.35 16.16
CA SER A 126 -18.63 33.92 17.13
C SER A 126 -18.44 33.34 18.54
N ARG A 127 -19.38 32.53 19.05
CA ARG A 127 -19.36 31.93 20.39
C ARG A 127 -18.79 30.47 20.39
N HIS A 128 -18.39 29.97 19.22
CA HIS A 128 -17.78 28.63 19.08
C HIS A 128 -16.28 28.76 18.83
N SER A 129 -15.49 28.19 19.73
CA SER A 129 -14.05 28.01 19.56
C SER A 129 -13.76 26.54 19.27
N VAL A 130 -13.06 26.27 18.18
CA VAL A 130 -12.57 24.92 17.83
C VAL A 130 -11.06 24.95 17.91
N THR A 131 -10.51 24.13 18.81
CA THR A 131 -9.07 23.90 18.91
C THR A 131 -8.73 22.65 18.11
N TYR A 132 -7.86 22.79 17.14
CA TYR A 132 -7.38 21.68 16.35
C TYR A 132 -6.16 21.03 17.03
N PHE A 133 -5.91 19.78 16.68
CA PHE A 133 -4.78 19.01 17.18
C PHE A 133 -3.47 19.73 16.89
N ASP A 134 -2.65 19.95 17.94
CA ASP A 134 -1.35 20.60 17.78
C ASP A 134 -0.42 19.71 16.97
N GLN A 135 0.04 20.23 15.84
CA GLN A 135 0.83 19.50 14.85
C GLN A 135 2.33 19.65 15.11
N ASP A 136 2.76 19.60 16.36
CA ASP A 136 4.18 19.59 16.71
C ASP A 136 4.85 18.30 16.26
N ALA A 137 6.16 18.34 16.01
CA ALA A 137 6.93 17.20 15.50
C ALA A 137 6.85 15.95 16.39
N SER A 138 6.53 16.09 17.68
CA SER A 138 6.27 14.99 18.62
C SER A 138 4.95 14.26 18.40
N ASN A 139 3.96 14.93 17.79
CA ASN A 139 2.59 14.44 17.61
C ASN A 139 2.27 14.03 16.18
N GLN A 140 3.20 14.23 15.25
CA GLN A 140 3.05 13.87 13.84
C GLN A 140 4.16 12.92 13.37
N MET A 141 3.77 12.03 12.49
CA MET A 141 4.71 11.20 11.73
C MET A 141 4.20 11.04 10.30
N ASN A 142 5.06 11.30 9.33
CA ASN A 142 4.70 11.25 7.90
C ASN A 142 3.48 12.13 7.53
N GLY A 143 3.26 13.23 8.26
CA GLY A 143 2.14 14.14 8.05
C GLY A 143 0.80 13.69 8.65
N TYR A 144 0.79 12.63 9.44
CA TYR A 144 -0.38 12.12 10.16
C TYR A 144 -0.20 12.19 11.67
N PRO A 145 -1.29 12.38 12.46
CA PRO A 145 -1.22 12.23 13.90
C PRO A 145 -0.71 10.85 14.31
N VAL A 146 0.22 10.80 15.26
CA VAL A 146 0.81 9.53 15.75
C VAL A 146 -0.26 8.56 16.28
N SER A 147 -1.36 9.10 16.82
CA SER A 147 -2.50 8.29 17.30
C SER A 147 -3.14 7.45 16.21
N LEU A 148 -3.21 7.94 14.97
CA LEU A 148 -3.76 7.19 13.83
C LEU A 148 -2.84 6.06 13.34
N LEU A 149 -1.55 6.14 13.64
CA LEU A 149 -0.56 5.12 13.27
C LEU A 149 -0.39 4.05 14.36
N GLY A 150 -1.12 4.19 15.48
CA GLY A 150 -1.02 3.27 16.63
C GLY A 150 -1.36 1.82 16.28
N CYS A 151 -2.35 1.59 15.43
CA CYS A 151 -2.78 0.28 14.91
C CYS A 151 -1.67 -0.45 14.13
N LEU A 152 -0.71 0.28 13.57
CA LEU A 152 0.38 -0.26 12.76
C LEU A 152 1.58 -0.74 13.60
N LYS A 153 1.66 -0.38 14.89
CA LYS A 153 2.80 -0.72 15.75
C LYS A 153 3.11 -2.22 15.80
N PRO A 154 2.11 -3.14 15.90
CA PRO A 154 2.36 -4.59 15.95
C PRO A 154 3.02 -5.13 14.66
N TYR A 155 2.87 -4.43 13.55
CA TYR A 155 3.35 -4.87 12.22
C TYR A 155 4.73 -4.31 11.87
N ARG A 156 5.32 -3.49 12.74
CA ARG A 156 6.65 -2.92 12.51
C ARG A 156 7.73 -4.00 12.56
N LYS A 157 8.54 -4.05 11.51
CA LYS A 157 9.73 -4.90 11.44
C LYS A 157 10.99 -4.09 11.67
N ALA A 158 11.99 -4.71 12.26
CA ALA A 158 13.32 -4.10 12.36
C ALA A 158 13.87 -3.78 10.97
N ARG A 159 14.60 -2.70 10.85
CA ARG A 159 15.42 -2.41 9.66
C ARG A 159 16.74 -3.15 9.84
N CYS A 160 17.02 -4.08 8.95
CA CYS A 160 18.32 -4.76 8.86
C CYS A 160 19.24 -3.96 7.97
#